data_333a70485f8f7418fce4ab0515ad5084
#
_entry.id   333a70485f8f7418fce4ab0515ad5084
#
_cell.length_a   1.000
_cell.length_b   1.000
_cell.length_c   1.000
_cell.angle_alpha   90.00
_cell.angle_beta   90.00
_cell.angle_gamma   90.00
#
_symmetry.space_group_name_H-M   'P 1'
#
loop_
_entity.id
_entity.type
_entity.pdbx_description
1 polymer ?
#
loop_
_entity_poly.entity_id
_entity_poly.type
_entity_poly.pdbx_seq_one_letter_code
_entity_poly.pdbx_strand_id
1 'polypeptide(L)'
;MNLPTYITLTRIFSIPVLIWILSSNRFSSANGERELLASLVFIAASLTDAIDGYLARRRAQVTTMGILLDPVADKLLIAAAFITLVQFNPRIVPAWMAVIIIGREFLVSGLRSIAASEGFTIQASELGKLKMFVQIVSVVAAIIDHHWAYFLYLPVHPIAIVSIWVMVALSLWSAADYFVAFWKRIDQTSERRRRRRSFVLSRRRKRNDVPVT
;
A
#
# COMPACT_ATOMS: atom_id res chain seq x y z
N MET A 1 -8.57 1.78 25.08
CA MET A 1 -7.89 1.79 23.77
C MET A 1 -6.68 0.89 23.89
N ASN A 2 -6.50 -0.03 22.95
CA ASN A 2 -5.41 -1.01 23.02
C ASN A 2 -4.16 -0.48 22.31
N LEU A 3 -2.98 -0.98 22.70
CA LEU A 3 -1.68 -0.57 22.16
C LEU A 3 -1.66 -0.43 20.62
N PRO A 4 -2.18 -1.42 19.82
CA PRO A 4 -2.25 -1.30 18.37
C PRO A 4 -2.99 -0.04 17.89
N THR A 5 -4.11 0.31 18.52
CA THR A 5 -4.90 1.49 18.12
C THR A 5 -4.13 2.80 18.35
N TYR A 6 -3.35 2.89 19.43
CA TYR A 6 -2.50 4.07 19.67
C TYR A 6 -1.44 4.23 18.57
N ILE A 7 -0.87 3.14 18.14
CA ILE A 7 0.20 3.15 17.15
C ILE A 7 -0.35 3.54 15.76
N THR A 8 -1.51 3.02 15.38
CA THR A 8 -2.21 3.47 14.15
C THR A 8 -2.54 4.96 14.19
N LEU A 9 -3.00 5.46 15.35
CA LEU A 9 -3.28 6.90 15.54
C LEU A 9 -2.00 7.73 15.42
N THR A 10 -0.88 7.29 16.01
CA THR A 10 0.41 7.98 15.89
C THR A 10 0.83 8.10 14.43
N ARG A 11 0.62 7.05 13.61
CA ARG A 11 0.89 7.08 12.17
C ARG A 11 0.00 8.08 11.45
N ILE A 12 -1.31 8.12 11.75
CA ILE A 12 -2.22 9.11 11.18
C ILE A 12 -1.77 10.54 11.55
N PHE A 13 -1.31 10.76 12.77
CA PHE A 13 -0.77 12.04 13.22
C PHE A 13 0.56 12.40 12.57
N SER A 14 1.38 11.43 12.19
CA SER A 14 2.64 11.68 11.49
C SER A 14 2.43 12.24 10.09
N ILE A 15 1.28 11.99 9.46
CA ILE A 15 0.96 12.49 8.11
C ILE A 15 0.93 14.01 8.06
N PRO A 16 0.08 14.73 8.83
CA PRO A 16 0.09 16.19 8.82
C PRO A 16 1.42 16.79 9.28
N VAL A 17 2.14 16.11 10.19
CA VAL A 17 3.47 16.53 10.62
C VAL A 17 4.46 16.47 9.46
N LEU A 18 4.48 15.38 8.69
CA LEU A 18 5.32 15.23 7.51
C LEU A 18 5.03 16.32 6.46
N ILE A 19 3.76 16.52 6.15
CA ILE A 19 3.32 17.56 5.20
C ILE A 19 3.75 18.95 5.69
N TRP A 20 3.55 19.24 6.97
CA TRP A 20 3.91 20.52 7.56
C TRP A 20 5.42 20.76 7.52
N ILE A 21 6.25 19.77 7.86
CA ILE A 21 7.71 19.89 7.79
C ILE A 21 8.15 20.18 6.36
N LEU A 22 7.67 19.43 5.36
CA LEU A 22 8.07 19.59 3.96
C LEU A 22 7.54 20.89 3.33
N SER A 23 6.35 21.35 3.75
CA SER A 23 5.72 22.57 3.20
C SER A 23 6.11 23.85 3.95
N SER A 24 6.69 23.72 5.15
CA SER A 24 7.00 24.89 5.99
C SER A 24 8.35 25.52 5.63
N ASN A 25 8.34 26.83 5.47
CA ASN A 25 9.58 27.60 5.32
C ASN A 25 10.28 27.91 6.66
N ARG A 26 9.73 27.41 7.79
CA ARG A 26 10.29 27.66 9.13
C ARG A 26 11.59 26.88 9.39
N PHE A 27 11.72 25.70 8.80
CA PHE A 27 12.95 24.92 8.89
C PHE A 27 13.92 25.45 7.83
N SER A 28 15.03 26.04 8.27
CA SER A 28 16.02 26.58 7.35
C SER A 28 16.55 25.48 6.42
N SER A 29 16.40 25.70 5.12
CA SER A 29 16.98 24.81 4.11
C SER A 29 18.51 24.91 4.03
N ALA A 30 19.11 25.85 4.77
CA ALA A 30 20.54 26.11 4.69
C ALA A 30 21.42 24.92 5.08
N ASN A 31 20.97 24.11 6.06
CA ASN A 31 21.71 22.95 6.56
C ASN A 31 21.01 21.61 6.26
N GLY A 32 19.91 21.61 5.49
CA GLY A 32 19.14 20.39 5.19
C GLY A 32 18.40 19.77 6.40
N GLU A 33 18.18 20.54 7.45
CA GLU A 33 17.48 20.07 8.66
C GLU A 33 16.05 19.63 8.36
N ARG A 34 15.37 20.30 7.41
CA ARG A 34 14.03 19.98 6.97
C ARG A 34 13.97 18.59 6.36
N GLU A 35 14.88 18.29 5.46
CA GLU A 35 14.98 17.02 4.75
C GLU A 35 15.30 15.87 5.70
N LEU A 36 16.20 16.09 6.66
CA LEU A 36 16.53 15.11 7.70
C LEU A 36 15.34 14.84 8.61
N LEU A 37 14.68 15.89 9.13
CA LEU A 37 13.51 15.74 9.99
C LEU A 37 12.37 15.02 9.28
N ALA A 38 12.06 15.41 8.04
CA ALA A 38 11.03 14.77 7.25
C ALA A 38 11.34 13.28 7.00
N SER A 39 12.60 12.96 6.66
CA SER A 39 13.05 11.59 6.45
C SER A 39 12.94 10.76 7.73
N LEU A 40 13.34 11.31 8.88
CA LEU A 40 13.23 10.64 10.19
C LEU A 40 11.77 10.37 10.56
N VAL A 41 10.87 11.35 10.40
CA VAL A 41 9.44 11.19 10.68
C VAL A 41 8.85 10.12 9.78
N PHE A 42 9.16 10.13 8.48
CA PHE A 42 8.67 9.14 7.54
C PHE A 42 9.19 7.73 7.84
N ILE A 43 10.49 7.58 8.12
CA ILE A 43 11.09 6.29 8.51
C ILE A 43 10.46 5.77 9.81
N ALA A 44 10.35 6.62 10.84
CA ALA A 44 9.76 6.24 12.12
C ALA A 44 8.30 5.76 11.93
N ALA A 45 7.49 6.50 11.18
CA ALA A 45 6.10 6.11 10.88
C ALA A 45 6.02 4.79 10.11
N SER A 46 6.92 4.57 9.13
CA SER A 46 6.95 3.34 8.32
C SER A 46 7.45 2.13 9.12
N LEU A 47 8.45 2.30 10.00
CA LEU A 47 8.96 1.23 10.86
C LEU A 47 7.95 0.85 11.94
N THR A 48 7.22 1.82 12.48
CA THR A 48 6.16 1.57 13.46
C THR A 48 5.14 0.58 12.91
N ASP A 49 4.73 0.70 11.63
CA ASP A 49 3.85 -0.25 10.96
C ASP A 49 4.39 -1.70 10.95
N ALA A 50 5.67 -1.86 10.63
CA ALA A 50 6.29 -3.18 10.58
C ALA A 50 6.34 -3.85 11.97
N ILE A 51 6.59 -3.06 13.02
CA ILE A 51 6.67 -3.52 14.42
C ILE A 51 5.28 -3.88 14.94
N ASP A 52 4.27 -3.10 14.62
CA ASP A 52 2.90 -3.31 15.11
C ASP A 52 2.26 -4.57 14.53
N GLY A 53 2.43 -4.81 13.26
CA GLY A 53 1.99 -6.04 12.63
C GLY A 53 2.61 -7.30 13.26
N TYR A 54 3.84 -7.18 13.78
CA TYR A 54 4.50 -8.27 14.52
C TYR A 54 3.95 -8.41 15.95
N LEU A 55 3.79 -7.29 16.66
CA LEU A 55 3.36 -7.27 18.07
C LEU A 55 1.89 -7.64 18.25
N ALA A 56 1.01 -7.16 17.36
CA ALA A 56 -0.42 -7.48 17.37
C ALA A 56 -0.67 -8.99 17.16
N ARG A 57 0.10 -9.63 16.27
CA ARG A 57 0.03 -11.08 16.06
C ARG A 57 0.46 -11.88 17.29
N ARG A 58 1.40 -11.38 18.09
CA ARG A 58 1.86 -12.06 19.32
C ARG A 58 0.90 -11.91 20.51
N ARG A 59 0.15 -10.80 20.60
CA ARG A 59 -0.67 -10.49 21.79
C ARG A 59 -2.16 -10.80 21.64
N ALA A 60 -2.63 -11.27 20.48
CA ALA A 60 -4.04 -11.56 20.19
C ALA A 60 -5.03 -10.42 20.57
N GLN A 61 -4.54 -9.18 20.65
CA GLN A 61 -5.33 -7.99 21.01
C GLN A 61 -5.76 -7.25 19.76
N VAL A 62 -6.62 -7.86 18.98
CA VAL A 62 -7.11 -7.29 17.72
C VAL A 62 -8.41 -6.54 18.00
N THR A 63 -8.43 -5.23 17.77
CA THR A 63 -9.66 -4.42 17.86
C THR A 63 -10.28 -4.26 16.47
N THR A 64 -11.61 -4.24 16.39
CA THR A 64 -12.34 -4.00 15.14
C THR A 64 -11.92 -2.67 14.46
N MET A 65 -11.72 -1.63 15.28
CA MET A 65 -11.22 -0.33 14.80
C MET A 65 -9.79 -0.41 14.25
N GLY A 66 -8.88 -1.16 14.89
CA GLY A 66 -7.52 -1.35 14.40
C GLY A 66 -7.49 -2.04 13.04
N ILE A 67 -8.24 -3.14 12.88
CA ILE A 67 -8.34 -3.87 11.60
C ILE A 67 -8.77 -2.95 10.45
N LEU A 68 -9.66 -2.01 10.71
CA LEU A 68 -10.18 -1.09 9.70
C LEU A 68 -9.22 0.07 9.41
N LEU A 69 -8.60 0.64 10.46
CA LEU A 69 -7.76 1.83 10.35
C LEU A 69 -6.35 1.53 9.84
N ASP A 70 -5.76 0.38 10.19
CA ASP A 70 -4.39 0.03 9.78
C ASP A 70 -4.18 0.06 8.26
N PRO A 71 -5.00 -0.63 7.43
CA PRO A 71 -4.81 -0.60 5.98
C PRO A 71 -5.04 0.79 5.36
N VAL A 72 -5.79 1.66 6.04
CA VAL A 72 -6.08 3.02 5.57
C VAL A 72 -4.91 3.93 5.93
N ALA A 73 -4.43 3.87 7.17
CA ALA A 73 -3.33 4.70 7.67
C ALA A 73 -2.03 4.49 6.87
N ASP A 74 -1.70 3.23 6.57
CA ASP A 74 -0.53 2.88 5.74
C ASP A 74 -0.59 3.52 4.35
N LYS A 75 -1.72 3.39 3.66
CA LYS A 75 -1.90 3.98 2.34
C LYS A 75 -1.93 5.51 2.36
N LEU A 76 -2.52 6.09 3.40
CA LEU A 76 -2.56 7.54 3.57
C LEU A 76 -1.17 8.12 3.78
N LEU A 77 -0.31 7.46 4.58
CA LEU A 77 1.07 7.89 4.79
C LEU A 77 1.84 7.93 3.47
N ILE A 78 1.75 6.86 2.68
CA ILE A 78 2.42 6.76 1.38
C ILE A 78 1.86 7.77 0.37
N ALA A 79 0.53 7.87 0.28
CA ALA A 79 -0.11 8.84 -0.61
C ALA A 79 0.30 10.28 -0.26
N ALA A 80 0.27 10.63 1.03
CA ALA A 80 0.70 11.94 1.51
C ALA A 80 2.17 12.23 1.18
N ALA A 81 3.06 11.26 1.39
CA ALA A 81 4.47 11.40 1.06
C ALA A 81 4.67 11.66 -0.43
N PHE A 82 4.07 10.86 -1.34
CA PHE A 82 4.23 11.07 -2.78
C PHE A 82 3.56 12.37 -3.28
N ILE A 83 2.37 12.72 -2.78
CA ILE A 83 1.70 13.97 -3.14
C ILE A 83 2.55 15.17 -2.73
N THR A 84 3.11 15.15 -1.51
CA THR A 84 3.97 16.22 -1.04
C THR A 84 5.29 16.29 -1.84
N LEU A 85 5.88 15.13 -2.19
CA LEU A 85 7.09 15.06 -3.00
C LEU A 85 6.90 15.62 -4.42
N VAL A 86 5.71 15.50 -5.01
CA VAL A 86 5.40 16.12 -6.32
C VAL A 86 5.58 17.63 -6.27
N GLN A 87 5.25 18.28 -5.14
CA GLN A 87 5.47 19.73 -4.97
C GLN A 87 6.90 20.02 -4.53
N PHE A 88 7.47 19.17 -3.67
CA PHE A 88 8.76 19.40 -3.03
C PHE A 88 9.94 19.11 -3.95
N ASN A 89 9.91 18.01 -4.69
CA ASN A 89 10.96 17.61 -5.63
C ASN A 89 10.37 17.08 -6.95
N PRO A 90 9.73 17.95 -7.77
CA PRO A 90 9.05 17.55 -9.01
C PRO A 90 10.00 16.99 -10.08
N ARG A 91 11.31 17.23 -9.96
CA ARG A 91 12.31 16.68 -10.89
C ARG A 91 12.51 15.19 -10.70
N ILE A 92 12.44 14.71 -9.46
CA ILE A 92 12.59 13.29 -9.12
C ILE A 92 11.23 12.58 -9.13
N VAL A 93 10.18 13.23 -8.61
CA VAL A 93 8.83 12.66 -8.49
C VAL A 93 7.83 13.50 -9.28
N PRO A 94 7.76 13.34 -10.62
CA PRO A 94 6.71 13.99 -11.39
C PRO A 94 5.34 13.41 -11.06
N ALA A 95 4.27 14.22 -11.21
CA ALA A 95 2.92 13.88 -10.79
C ALA A 95 2.40 12.53 -11.34
N TRP A 96 2.73 12.20 -12.59
CA TRP A 96 2.28 10.96 -13.23
C TRP A 96 2.83 9.70 -12.53
N MET A 97 4.08 9.74 -12.01
CA MET A 97 4.65 8.63 -11.22
C MET A 97 3.91 8.45 -9.90
N ALA A 98 3.62 9.55 -9.21
CA ALA A 98 2.84 9.50 -7.97
C ALA A 98 1.44 8.90 -8.22
N VAL A 99 0.77 9.29 -9.32
CA VAL A 99 -0.54 8.73 -9.70
C VAL A 99 -0.46 7.22 -9.93
N ILE A 100 0.56 6.72 -10.63
CA ILE A 100 0.74 5.28 -10.86
C ILE A 100 0.95 4.53 -9.53
N ILE A 101 1.84 5.04 -8.68
CA ILE A 101 2.19 4.38 -7.41
C ILE A 101 0.98 4.36 -6.47
N ILE A 102 0.33 5.50 -6.28
CA ILE A 102 -0.84 5.63 -5.40
C ILE A 102 -2.03 4.85 -5.98
N GLY A 103 -2.30 5.02 -7.27
CA GLY A 103 -3.41 4.34 -7.96
C GLY A 103 -3.31 2.82 -7.85
N ARG A 104 -2.11 2.27 -8.01
CA ARG A 104 -1.86 0.84 -7.82
C ARG A 104 -2.17 0.39 -6.39
N GLU A 105 -1.80 1.17 -5.36
CA GLU A 105 -2.09 0.81 -3.96
C GLU A 105 -3.60 0.65 -3.73
N PHE A 106 -4.38 1.59 -4.23
CA PHE A 106 -5.83 1.54 -4.11
C PHE A 106 -6.45 0.45 -4.98
N LEU A 107 -5.99 0.29 -6.22
CA LEU A 107 -6.49 -0.73 -7.14
C LEU A 107 -6.30 -2.14 -6.57
N VAL A 108 -5.09 -2.49 -6.15
CA VAL A 108 -4.81 -3.82 -5.60
C VAL A 108 -5.60 -4.07 -4.31
N SER A 109 -5.80 -3.04 -3.49
CA SER A 109 -6.60 -3.17 -2.27
C SER A 109 -8.08 -3.35 -2.57
N GLY A 110 -8.61 -2.64 -3.57
CA GLY A 110 -9.97 -2.81 -4.05
C GLY A 110 -10.19 -4.22 -4.60
N LEU A 111 -9.30 -4.71 -5.47
CA LEU A 111 -9.36 -6.08 -6.00
C LEU A 111 -9.32 -7.13 -4.88
N ARG A 112 -8.49 -6.93 -3.87
CA ARG A 112 -8.39 -7.83 -2.72
C ARG A 112 -9.67 -7.83 -1.88
N SER A 113 -10.29 -6.66 -1.69
CA SER A 113 -11.55 -6.52 -0.98
C SER A 113 -12.70 -7.20 -1.72
N ILE A 114 -12.79 -7.02 -3.05
CA ILE A 114 -13.79 -7.69 -3.90
C ILE A 114 -13.56 -9.21 -3.88
N ALA A 115 -12.32 -9.68 -3.98
CA ALA A 115 -12.00 -11.10 -3.90
C ALA A 115 -12.48 -11.72 -2.58
N ALA A 116 -12.25 -11.02 -1.46
CA ALA A 116 -12.70 -11.47 -0.15
C ALA A 116 -14.23 -11.54 -0.04
N SER A 117 -14.97 -10.59 -0.61
CA SER A 117 -16.45 -10.62 -0.64
C SER A 117 -16.99 -11.75 -1.51
N GLU A 118 -16.26 -12.16 -2.55
CA GLU A 118 -16.60 -13.32 -3.39
C GLU A 118 -16.15 -14.67 -2.79
N GLY A 119 -15.53 -14.64 -1.60
CA GLY A 119 -15.14 -15.85 -0.83
C GLY A 119 -13.83 -16.48 -1.29
N PHE A 120 -12.96 -15.76 -1.99
CA PHE A 120 -11.62 -16.24 -2.32
C PHE A 120 -10.54 -15.24 -1.92
N THR A 121 -9.33 -15.73 -1.66
CA THR A 121 -8.17 -14.90 -1.32
C THR A 121 -7.16 -14.93 -2.45
N ILE A 122 -6.61 -13.76 -2.79
CA ILE A 122 -5.47 -13.66 -3.69
C ILE A 122 -4.22 -13.62 -2.80
N GLN A 123 -3.35 -14.60 -2.95
CA GLN A 123 -2.10 -14.65 -2.19
C GLN A 123 -1.23 -13.45 -2.53
N ALA A 124 -0.65 -12.82 -1.49
CA ALA A 124 0.34 -11.78 -1.69
C ALA A 124 1.59 -12.38 -2.35
N SER A 125 2.10 -11.74 -3.40
CA SER A 125 3.36 -12.18 -4.01
C SER A 125 4.52 -11.95 -3.02
N GLU A 126 5.56 -12.75 -3.10
CA GLU A 126 6.82 -12.59 -2.35
C GLU A 126 7.46 -11.21 -2.55
N LEU A 127 7.13 -10.54 -3.65
CA LEU A 127 7.56 -9.18 -3.97
C LEU A 127 7.01 -8.11 -3.02
N GLY A 128 6.06 -8.44 -2.14
CA GLY A 128 5.46 -7.47 -1.21
C GLY A 128 6.46 -6.86 -0.24
N LYS A 129 7.43 -7.65 0.26
CA LYS A 129 8.49 -7.16 1.16
C LYS A 129 9.48 -6.26 0.44
N LEU A 130 9.91 -6.68 -0.76
CA LEU A 130 10.82 -5.90 -1.59
C LEU A 130 10.21 -4.55 -1.97
N LYS A 131 8.92 -4.54 -2.34
CA LYS A 131 8.21 -3.32 -2.67
C LYS A 131 8.17 -2.33 -1.50
N MET A 132 7.87 -2.78 -0.29
CA MET A 132 7.84 -1.91 0.90
C MET A 132 9.22 -1.29 1.15
N PHE A 133 10.29 -2.07 1.02
CA PHE A 133 11.65 -1.57 1.16
C PHE A 133 12.00 -0.53 0.09
N VAL A 134 11.76 -0.84 -1.19
CA VAL A 134 12.01 0.08 -2.30
C VAL A 134 11.21 1.36 -2.14
N GLN A 135 9.98 1.28 -1.65
CA GLN A 135 9.10 2.42 -1.42
C GLN A 135 9.65 3.36 -0.35
N ILE A 136 10.13 2.81 0.78
CA ILE A 136 10.77 3.61 1.84
C ILE A 136 12.04 4.27 1.31
N VAL A 137 12.89 3.52 0.62
CA VAL A 137 14.13 4.05 0.03
C VAL A 137 13.83 5.15 -0.98
N SER A 138 12.83 4.97 -1.85
CA SER A 138 12.46 5.97 -2.87
C SER A 138 12.00 7.28 -2.26
N VAL A 139 11.14 7.22 -1.23
CA VAL A 139 10.64 8.43 -0.56
C VAL A 139 11.77 9.15 0.18
N VAL A 140 12.57 8.42 0.96
CA VAL A 140 13.68 9.00 1.73
C VAL A 140 14.74 9.60 0.81
N ALA A 141 15.14 8.88 -0.24
CA ALA A 141 16.11 9.37 -1.21
C ALA A 141 15.60 10.62 -1.93
N ALA A 142 14.31 10.67 -2.32
CA ALA A 142 13.71 11.82 -2.98
C ALA A 142 13.60 13.05 -2.05
N ILE A 143 13.40 12.85 -0.74
CA ILE A 143 13.42 13.94 0.25
C ILE A 143 14.85 14.48 0.40
N ILE A 144 15.84 13.61 0.59
CA ILE A 144 17.23 13.99 0.83
C ILE A 144 17.85 14.63 -0.41
N ASP A 145 17.54 14.14 -1.61
CA ASP A 145 18.06 14.66 -2.89
C ASP A 145 17.73 16.14 -3.11
N HIS A 146 16.69 16.67 -2.48
CA HIS A 146 16.33 18.09 -2.61
C HIS A 146 17.44 19.02 -2.13
N HIS A 147 18.19 18.61 -1.12
CA HIS A 147 19.28 19.41 -0.53
C HIS A 147 20.67 18.87 -0.83
N TRP A 148 20.86 17.54 -0.83
CA TRP A 148 22.16 16.91 -1.02
C TRP A 148 22.20 15.98 -2.22
N ALA A 149 23.05 16.29 -3.20
CA ALA A 149 23.38 15.34 -4.27
C ALA A 149 24.20 14.15 -3.72
N TYR A 150 24.97 14.38 -2.65
CA TYR A 150 25.76 13.38 -1.91
C TYR A 150 25.50 13.51 -0.42
N PHE A 151 25.11 12.43 0.23
CA PHE A 151 24.89 12.35 1.67
C PHE A 151 25.66 11.16 2.23
N LEU A 152 26.50 11.40 3.24
CA LEU A 152 27.38 10.39 3.84
C LEU A 152 28.17 9.59 2.77
N TYR A 153 28.77 10.27 1.80
CA TYR A 153 29.50 9.70 0.66
C TYR A 153 28.64 8.87 -0.33
N LEU A 154 27.32 8.77 -0.12
CA LEU A 154 26.41 8.09 -1.02
C LEU A 154 25.90 9.06 -2.10
N PRO A 155 25.88 8.65 -3.38
CA PRO A 155 25.31 9.45 -4.47
C PRO A 155 23.78 9.40 -4.40
N VAL A 156 23.16 10.32 -3.66
CA VAL A 156 21.71 10.31 -3.38
C VAL A 156 20.90 10.52 -4.66
N HIS A 157 21.34 11.42 -5.53
CA HIS A 157 20.65 11.74 -6.77
C HIS A 157 20.39 10.52 -7.66
N PRO A 158 21.39 9.72 -8.09
CA PRO A 158 21.12 8.51 -8.85
C PRO A 158 20.33 7.46 -8.06
N ILE A 159 20.52 7.37 -6.74
CA ILE A 159 19.73 6.46 -5.90
C ILE A 159 18.25 6.86 -5.93
N ALA A 160 17.92 8.15 -5.80
CA ALA A 160 16.55 8.66 -5.86
C ALA A 160 15.92 8.35 -7.23
N ILE A 161 16.62 8.64 -8.33
CA ILE A 161 16.11 8.37 -9.68
C ILE A 161 15.88 6.87 -9.88
N VAL A 162 16.89 6.05 -9.61
CA VAL A 162 16.79 4.59 -9.84
C VAL A 162 15.70 3.98 -8.97
N SER A 163 15.64 4.32 -7.67
CA SER A 163 14.66 3.75 -6.76
C SER A 163 13.22 4.12 -7.15
N ILE A 164 12.97 5.36 -7.61
CA ILE A 164 11.62 5.76 -8.03
C ILE A 164 11.18 5.05 -9.32
N TRP A 165 12.10 4.87 -10.29
CA TRP A 165 11.81 4.10 -11.51
C TRP A 165 11.57 2.62 -11.23
N VAL A 166 12.38 2.02 -10.35
CA VAL A 166 12.17 0.64 -9.87
C VAL A 166 10.81 0.53 -9.17
N MET A 167 10.44 1.54 -8.35
CA MET A 167 9.14 1.56 -7.68
C MET A 167 7.98 1.64 -8.66
N VAL A 168 8.07 2.45 -9.72
CA VAL A 168 7.07 2.52 -10.79
C VAL A 168 6.96 1.19 -11.52
N ALA A 169 8.09 0.59 -11.91
CA ALA A 169 8.11 -0.71 -12.59
C ALA A 169 7.48 -1.82 -11.73
N LEU A 170 7.86 -1.90 -10.44
CA LEU A 170 7.27 -2.86 -9.49
C LEU A 170 5.77 -2.60 -9.27
N SER A 171 5.35 -1.34 -9.30
CA SER A 171 3.94 -0.97 -9.16
C SER A 171 3.13 -1.47 -10.35
N LEU A 172 3.58 -1.22 -11.56
CA LEU A 172 2.91 -1.69 -12.78
C LEU A 172 2.89 -3.22 -12.87
N TRP A 173 4.03 -3.85 -12.63
CA TRP A 173 4.11 -5.32 -12.62
C TRP A 173 3.15 -5.95 -11.62
N SER A 174 3.18 -5.44 -10.39
CA SER A 174 2.31 -5.95 -9.33
C SER A 174 0.83 -5.71 -9.62
N ALA A 175 0.45 -4.58 -10.21
CA ALA A 175 -0.93 -4.32 -10.62
C ALA A 175 -1.40 -5.31 -11.69
N ALA A 176 -0.58 -5.56 -12.70
CA ALA A 176 -0.87 -6.51 -13.77
C ALA A 176 -1.04 -7.95 -13.22
N ASP A 177 -0.11 -8.39 -12.35
CA ASP A 177 -0.16 -9.72 -11.74
C ASP A 177 -1.43 -9.93 -10.91
N TYR A 178 -1.78 -8.96 -10.06
CA TYR A 178 -3.03 -9.01 -9.29
C TYR A 178 -4.27 -9.00 -10.16
N PHE A 179 -4.29 -8.21 -11.23
CA PHE A 179 -5.41 -8.14 -12.16
C PHE A 179 -5.63 -9.48 -12.87
N VAL A 180 -4.55 -10.07 -13.39
CA VAL A 180 -4.60 -11.38 -14.05
C VAL A 180 -5.03 -12.48 -13.09
N ALA A 181 -4.48 -12.51 -11.88
CA ALA A 181 -4.85 -13.48 -10.85
C ALA A 181 -6.32 -13.35 -10.44
N PHE A 182 -6.81 -12.12 -10.28
CA PHE A 182 -8.21 -11.82 -9.97
C PHE A 182 -9.14 -12.32 -11.06
N TRP A 183 -8.85 -12.00 -12.34
CA TRP A 183 -9.70 -12.40 -13.47
C TRP A 183 -9.81 -13.91 -13.60
N LYS A 184 -8.68 -14.62 -13.55
CA LYS A 184 -8.66 -16.09 -13.57
C LYS A 184 -9.52 -16.72 -12.46
N ARG A 185 -9.52 -16.13 -11.27
CA ARG A 185 -10.30 -16.65 -10.13
C ARG A 185 -11.80 -16.37 -10.26
N ILE A 186 -12.17 -15.20 -10.75
CA ILE A 186 -13.59 -14.86 -11.01
C ILE A 186 -14.19 -15.82 -12.03
N ASP A 187 -13.51 -16.07 -13.15
CA ASP A 187 -13.99 -17.01 -14.17
C ASP A 187 -14.24 -18.40 -13.59
N GLN A 188 -13.29 -18.94 -12.83
CA GLN A 188 -13.45 -20.23 -12.17
C GLN A 188 -14.64 -20.27 -11.18
N THR A 189 -14.86 -19.18 -10.46
CA THR A 189 -15.95 -19.09 -9.48
C THR A 189 -17.32 -18.99 -10.17
N SER A 190 -17.39 -18.23 -11.25
CA SER A 190 -18.60 -18.08 -12.06
C SER A 190 -19.02 -19.40 -12.71
N GLU A 191 -18.08 -20.18 -13.26
CA GLU A 191 -18.32 -21.49 -13.82
C GLU A 191 -18.80 -22.51 -12.75
N ARG A 192 -18.20 -22.51 -11.57
CA ARG A 192 -18.64 -23.35 -10.46
C ARG A 192 -20.06 -23.02 -10.01
N ARG A 193 -20.42 -21.72 -9.94
CA ARG A 193 -21.79 -21.27 -9.64
C ARG A 193 -22.78 -21.72 -10.72
N ARG A 194 -22.40 -21.63 -11.99
CA ARG A 194 -23.20 -22.07 -13.13
C ARG A 194 -23.47 -23.58 -13.10
N ARG A 195 -22.43 -24.39 -12.88
CA ARG A 195 -22.55 -25.87 -12.74
C ARG A 195 -23.40 -26.27 -11.54
N ARG A 196 -23.26 -25.60 -10.38
CA ARG A 196 -24.13 -25.87 -9.22
C ARG A 196 -25.59 -25.52 -9.50
N ARG A 197 -25.87 -24.41 -10.14
CA ARG A 197 -27.25 -24.02 -10.52
C ARG A 197 -27.87 -25.04 -11.50
N SER A 198 -27.15 -25.45 -12.52
CA SER A 198 -27.67 -26.45 -13.49
C SER A 198 -27.94 -27.81 -12.81
N PHE A 199 -27.06 -28.24 -11.89
CA PHE A 199 -27.23 -29.48 -11.13
C PHE A 199 -28.46 -29.42 -10.20
N VAL A 200 -28.68 -28.33 -9.50
CA VAL A 200 -29.86 -28.15 -8.62
C VAL A 200 -31.14 -28.13 -9.43
N LEU A 201 -31.15 -27.44 -10.56
CA LEU A 201 -32.31 -27.37 -11.44
C LEU A 201 -32.66 -28.75 -12.08
N SER A 202 -31.63 -29.51 -12.49
CA SER A 202 -31.83 -30.86 -13.03
C SER A 202 -32.40 -31.84 -11.99
N ARG A 203 -31.94 -31.72 -10.73
CA ARG A 203 -32.44 -32.57 -9.63
C ARG A 203 -33.87 -32.21 -9.23
N ARG A 204 -34.23 -30.95 -9.30
CA ARG A 204 -35.60 -30.45 -9.04
C ARG A 204 -36.57 -30.93 -10.13
N ARG A 205 -36.15 -30.93 -11.39
CA ARG A 205 -36.94 -31.43 -12.54
C ARG A 205 -37.17 -32.92 -12.40
N LYS A 206 -36.15 -33.74 -12.09
CA LYS A 206 -36.30 -35.20 -11.85
C LYS A 206 -37.24 -35.54 -10.69
N ARG A 207 -37.34 -34.69 -9.67
CA ARG A 207 -38.24 -34.94 -8.53
C ARG A 207 -39.69 -34.64 -8.83
N ASN A 208 -39.94 -33.71 -9.76
CA ASN A 208 -41.30 -33.36 -10.21
C ASN A 208 -41.83 -34.32 -11.28
N ASP A 209 -40.99 -35.12 -11.94
CA ASP A 209 -41.32 -36.08 -12.98
C ASP A 209 -41.58 -37.48 -12.42
N VAL A 210 -41.59 -37.72 -11.08
CA VAL A 210 -41.98 -38.96 -10.48
C VAL A 210 -43.50 -39.02 -10.38
N PRO A 211 -44.18 -39.92 -11.14
CA PRO A 211 -45.63 -40.02 -11.08
C PRO A 211 -46.05 -40.48 -9.69
N VAL A 212 -47.02 -39.80 -9.10
CA VAL A 212 -47.67 -40.20 -7.85
C VAL A 212 -48.62 -41.34 -8.24
N THR A 213 -48.17 -42.56 -7.96
CA THR A 213 -49.06 -43.75 -8.05
C THR A 213 -49.80 -43.94 -6.76
#